data_bf88556c873b88902de40210558d00b7
#
_entry.id   bf88556c873b88902de40210558d00b7
#
_cell.length_a   1.000
_cell.length_b   1.000
_cell.length_c   1.000
_cell.angle_alpha   90.00
_cell.angle_beta   90.00
_cell.angle_gamma   90.00
#
_symmetry.space_group_name_H-M   'P 1'
#
loop_
_entity.id
_entity.type
_entity.pdbx_description
1 polymer ?
#
loop_
_entity_poly.entity_id
_entity_poly.type
_entity_poly.pdbx_seq_one_letter_code
_entity_poly.pdbx_strand_id
1 'polypeptide(L)'
;NWDSEEYHRMLAHLELSPRRRFCSFSTGEMIKYQFAFAAAYRPKVLLMDEPTANLDPVFRDDFLKLLQEFVAEYEMTILLATHLDEDLSRVADYVIDIKNGEYSMREILE
;
A
#
# COMPACT_ATOMS: atom_id res chain seq x y z
N ASN A 1 -3.96 -19.25 5.04
CA ASN A 1 -4.35 -19.34 3.61
C ASN A 1 -3.33 -18.68 2.69
N TRP A 2 -2.08 -19.10 2.82
CA TRP A 2 -1.00 -18.63 1.95
C TRP A 2 -1.20 -19.16 0.52
N ASP A 3 -1.19 -18.26 -0.46
CA ASP A 3 -1.24 -18.59 -1.87
C ASP A 3 0.12 -18.34 -2.51
N SER A 4 0.89 -19.41 -2.66
CA SER A 4 2.25 -19.34 -3.18
C SER A 4 2.30 -18.91 -4.65
N GLU A 5 1.34 -19.36 -5.46
CA GLU A 5 1.26 -18.98 -6.88
C GLU A 5 1.01 -17.47 -7.02
N GLU A 6 0.09 -16.95 -6.21
CA GLU A 6 -0.21 -15.52 -6.22
C GLU A 6 0.98 -14.69 -5.77
N TYR A 7 1.70 -15.16 -4.75
CA TYR A 7 2.92 -14.50 -4.30
C TYR A 7 3.95 -14.38 -5.43
N HIS A 8 4.21 -15.49 -6.12
CA HIS A 8 5.17 -15.49 -7.22
C HIS A 8 4.71 -14.66 -8.42
N ARG A 9 3.39 -14.69 -8.72
CA ARG A 9 2.81 -13.87 -9.77
C ARG A 9 3.03 -12.37 -9.47
N MET A 10 2.78 -11.98 -8.23
CA MET A 10 2.94 -10.58 -7.82
C MET A 10 4.41 -10.16 -7.83
N LEU A 11 5.33 -11.03 -7.40
CA LEU A 11 6.77 -10.75 -7.48
C LEU A 11 7.18 -10.48 -8.93
N ALA A 12 6.71 -11.30 -9.88
CA ALA A 12 7.00 -11.12 -11.29
C ALA A 12 6.44 -9.80 -11.81
N HIS A 13 5.21 -9.47 -11.43
CA HIS A 13 4.56 -8.21 -11.83
C HIS A 13 5.34 -6.98 -11.31
N LEU A 14 5.88 -7.08 -10.11
CA LEU A 14 6.66 -6.01 -9.47
C LEU A 14 8.15 -6.06 -9.82
N GLU A 15 8.55 -7.00 -10.67
CA GLU A 15 9.94 -7.20 -11.09
C GLU A 15 10.88 -7.47 -9.90
N LEU A 16 10.44 -8.32 -8.96
CA LEU A 16 11.20 -8.69 -7.77
C LEU A 16 11.70 -10.13 -7.85
N SER A 17 12.88 -10.36 -7.29
CA SER A 17 13.45 -11.71 -7.18
C SER A 17 13.00 -12.39 -5.90
N PRO A 18 12.48 -13.65 -5.95
CA PRO A 18 12.09 -14.37 -4.75
C PRO A 18 13.29 -14.86 -3.94
N ARG A 19 14.50 -14.75 -4.47
CA ARG A 19 15.73 -15.27 -3.83
C ARG A 19 16.59 -14.18 -3.19
N ARG A 20 16.16 -12.92 -3.27
CA ARG A 20 16.93 -11.82 -2.74
C ARG A 20 16.82 -11.77 -1.22
N ARG A 21 17.95 -11.46 -0.56
CA ARG A 21 17.98 -11.34 0.91
C ARG A 21 17.35 -10.03 1.36
N PHE A 22 16.61 -10.06 2.48
CA PHE A 22 15.96 -8.86 3.03
C PHE A 22 16.94 -7.74 3.34
N CYS A 23 18.15 -8.06 3.81
CA CYS A 23 19.13 -7.04 4.16
C CYS A 23 19.69 -6.27 2.96
N SER A 24 19.42 -6.74 1.74
CA SER A 24 19.85 -6.07 0.52
C SER A 24 18.74 -5.25 -0.14
N PHE A 25 17.56 -5.17 0.48
CA PHE A 25 16.43 -4.43 -0.11
C PHE A 25 16.55 -2.95 0.14
N SER A 26 16.21 -2.14 -0.87
CA SER A 26 15.94 -0.72 -0.68
C SER A 26 14.59 -0.55 0.02
N THR A 27 14.30 0.66 0.50
CA THR A 27 12.99 0.95 1.13
C THR A 27 11.84 0.69 0.16
N GLY A 28 11.98 1.12 -1.11
CA GLY A 28 10.98 0.89 -2.13
C GLY A 28 10.77 -0.59 -2.44
N GLU A 29 11.86 -1.37 -2.53
CA GLU A 29 11.76 -2.81 -2.74
C GLU A 29 11.09 -3.51 -1.57
N MET A 30 11.38 -3.11 -0.34
CA MET A 30 10.76 -3.69 0.86
C MET A 30 9.25 -3.51 0.81
N ILE A 31 8.75 -2.34 0.43
CA ILE A 31 7.32 -2.08 0.30
C ILE A 31 6.69 -2.98 -0.76
N LYS A 32 7.36 -3.16 -1.91
CA LYS A 32 6.88 -4.04 -2.98
C LYS A 32 6.76 -5.49 -2.50
N TYR A 33 7.76 -5.98 -1.74
CA TYR A 33 7.69 -7.34 -1.16
C TYR A 33 6.53 -7.46 -0.17
N GLN A 34 6.25 -6.42 0.60
CA GLN A 34 5.11 -6.40 1.52
C GLN A 34 3.78 -6.50 0.76
N PHE A 35 3.64 -5.83 -0.39
CA PHE A 35 2.47 -5.98 -1.24
C PHE A 35 2.32 -7.40 -1.79
N ALA A 36 3.42 -8.00 -2.26
CA ALA A 36 3.39 -9.37 -2.74
C ALA A 36 2.96 -10.34 -1.64
N PHE A 37 3.46 -10.12 -0.44
CA PHE A 37 3.12 -10.92 0.74
C PHE A 37 1.64 -10.78 1.08
N ALA A 38 1.13 -9.54 1.09
CA ALA A 38 -0.28 -9.28 1.35
C ALA A 38 -1.18 -9.93 0.28
N ALA A 39 -0.78 -9.86 -0.99
CA ALA A 39 -1.52 -10.50 -2.08
C ALA A 39 -1.67 -12.01 -1.85
N ALA A 40 -0.60 -12.66 -1.36
CA ALA A 40 -0.61 -14.09 -1.09
C ALA A 40 -1.57 -14.49 0.03
N TYR A 41 -1.77 -13.63 1.01
CA TYR A 41 -2.69 -13.88 2.12
C TYR A 41 -4.12 -13.44 1.84
N ARG A 42 -4.32 -12.54 0.89
CA ARG A 42 -5.64 -12.01 0.49
C ARG A 42 -6.46 -11.50 1.68
N PRO A 43 -5.92 -10.58 2.50
CA PRO A 43 -6.67 -10.05 3.63
C PRO A 43 -7.84 -9.22 3.16
N LYS A 44 -8.89 -9.13 3.99
CA LYS A 44 -10.02 -8.25 3.70
C LYS A 44 -9.71 -6.80 4.00
N VAL A 45 -8.88 -6.57 5.00
CA VAL A 45 -8.46 -5.24 5.44
C VAL A 45 -6.95 -5.22 5.59
N LEU A 46 -6.31 -4.24 4.99
CA LEU A 46 -4.88 -4.02 5.10
C LEU A 46 -4.64 -2.70 5.82
N LEU A 47 -3.88 -2.74 6.90
CA LEU A 47 -3.54 -1.54 7.67
C LEU A 47 -2.13 -1.09 7.32
N MET A 48 -1.97 0.19 7.02
CA MET A 48 -0.67 0.78 6.69
C MET A 48 -0.49 2.07 7.50
N ASP A 49 0.65 2.18 8.18
CA ASP A 49 0.97 3.34 9.01
C ASP A 49 2.16 4.08 8.41
N GLU A 50 1.92 5.30 7.96
CA GLU A 50 2.93 6.18 7.36
C GLU A 50 3.81 5.49 6.29
N PRO A 51 3.22 4.77 5.33
CA PRO A 51 4.03 3.96 4.41
C PRO A 51 4.88 4.77 3.44
N THR A 52 4.52 6.04 3.20
CA THR A 52 5.24 6.90 2.25
C THR A 52 6.19 7.89 2.93
N ALA A 53 6.27 7.88 4.27
CA ALA A 53 6.99 8.92 5.03
C ALA A 53 8.47 9.02 4.67
N ASN A 54 9.12 7.93 4.31
CA ASN A 54 10.56 7.89 4.01
C ASN A 54 10.86 7.63 2.52
N LEU A 55 9.86 7.79 1.65
CA LEU A 55 10.05 7.59 0.22
C LEU A 55 10.33 8.92 -0.48
N ASP A 56 11.22 8.88 -1.48
CA ASP A 56 11.41 10.05 -2.33
C ASP A 56 10.18 10.24 -3.23
N PRO A 57 10.02 11.43 -3.87
CA PRO A 57 8.81 11.74 -4.65
C PRO A 57 8.49 10.76 -5.77
N VAL A 58 9.51 10.19 -6.42
CA VAL A 58 9.31 9.24 -7.52
C VAL A 58 8.75 7.92 -6.98
N PHE A 59 9.37 7.37 -5.94
CA PHE A 59 8.90 6.14 -5.31
C PHE A 59 7.54 6.32 -4.65
N ARG A 60 7.27 7.50 -4.09
CA ARG A 60 5.97 7.80 -3.51
C ARG A 60 4.86 7.75 -4.56
N ASP A 61 5.11 8.34 -5.73
CA ASP A 61 4.16 8.31 -6.84
C ASP A 61 3.90 6.88 -7.31
N ASP A 62 4.95 6.10 -7.49
CA ASP A 62 4.84 4.69 -7.88
C ASP A 62 4.08 3.87 -6.86
N PHE A 63 4.33 4.12 -5.58
CA PHE A 63 3.63 3.45 -4.48
C PHE A 63 2.13 3.73 -4.52
N LEU A 64 1.73 4.98 -4.71
CA LEU A 64 0.33 5.37 -4.75
C LEU A 64 -0.41 4.74 -5.94
N LYS A 65 0.25 4.66 -7.09
CA LYS A 65 -0.30 3.97 -8.27
C LYS A 65 -0.46 2.48 -8.00
N LEU A 66 0.54 1.86 -7.40
CA LEU A 66 0.51 0.45 -7.02
C LEU A 66 -0.62 0.16 -6.04
N LEU A 67 -0.83 1.06 -5.08
CA LEU A 67 -1.90 0.94 -4.10
C LEU A 67 -3.28 0.92 -4.78
N GLN A 68 -3.50 1.81 -5.74
CA GLN A 68 -4.75 1.87 -6.51
C GLN A 68 -4.99 0.59 -7.30
N GLU A 69 -3.96 0.07 -7.96
CA GLU A 69 -4.03 -1.19 -8.71
C GLU A 69 -4.37 -2.35 -7.78
N PHE A 70 -3.75 -2.38 -6.62
CA PHE A 70 -3.91 -3.45 -5.64
C PHE A 70 -5.35 -3.50 -5.11
N VAL A 71 -5.91 -2.35 -4.76
CA VAL A 71 -7.30 -2.25 -4.30
C VAL A 71 -8.27 -2.73 -5.37
N ALA A 72 -8.05 -2.32 -6.61
CA ALA A 72 -8.92 -2.71 -7.73
C ALA A 72 -8.86 -4.21 -8.01
N GLU A 73 -7.67 -4.82 -7.94
CA GLU A 73 -7.50 -6.23 -8.24
C GLU A 73 -8.02 -7.17 -7.14
N TYR A 74 -7.79 -6.83 -5.88
CA TYR A 74 -8.08 -7.73 -4.76
C TYR A 74 -9.35 -7.40 -3.99
N GLU A 75 -10.05 -6.35 -4.36
CA GLU A 75 -11.30 -5.92 -3.71
C GLU A 75 -11.16 -5.81 -2.18
N MET A 76 -10.02 -5.33 -1.71
CA MET A 76 -9.79 -5.22 -0.29
C MET A 76 -9.95 -3.78 0.20
N THR A 77 -10.17 -3.64 1.50
CA THR A 77 -10.21 -2.33 2.15
C THR A 77 -8.83 -2.01 2.70
N ILE A 78 -8.31 -0.85 2.36
CA ILE A 78 -7.04 -0.38 2.91
C ILE A 78 -7.32 0.79 3.85
N LEU A 79 -6.80 0.69 5.07
CA LEU A 79 -6.81 1.76 6.04
C LEU A 79 -5.40 2.32 6.14
N LEU A 80 -5.23 3.54 5.66
CA LEU A 80 -3.94 4.21 5.53
C LEU A 80 -3.84 5.37 6.52
N ALA A 81 -2.90 5.29 7.46
CA ALA A 81 -2.62 6.39 8.37
C ALA A 81 -1.47 7.21 7.84
N THR A 82 -1.70 8.50 7.59
CA THR A 82 -0.67 9.40 7.09
C THR A 82 -1.00 10.85 7.46
N HIS A 83 0.02 11.70 7.51
CA HIS A 83 -0.15 13.14 7.67
C HIS A 83 0.07 13.90 6.34
N LEU A 84 0.24 13.17 5.23
CA LEU A 84 0.47 13.76 3.91
C LEU A 84 -0.85 13.91 3.16
N ASP A 85 -1.47 15.07 3.25
CA ASP A 85 -2.78 15.36 2.63
C ASP A 85 -2.80 15.13 1.12
N GLU A 86 -1.70 15.40 0.44
CA GLU A 86 -1.59 15.18 -1.01
C GLU A 86 -1.83 13.73 -1.38
N ASP A 87 -1.27 12.80 -0.59
CA ASP A 87 -1.43 11.37 -0.83
C ASP A 87 -2.89 10.95 -0.66
N LEU A 88 -3.55 11.46 0.39
CA LEU A 88 -4.95 11.15 0.67
C LEU A 88 -5.86 11.57 -0.47
N SER A 89 -5.65 12.76 -1.00
CA SER A 89 -6.48 13.29 -2.09
C SER A 89 -6.38 12.46 -3.38
N ARG A 90 -5.27 11.77 -3.57
CA ARG A 90 -5.02 11.00 -4.79
C ARG A 90 -5.62 9.59 -4.76
N VAL A 91 -5.67 8.97 -3.59
CA VAL A 91 -5.98 7.53 -3.50
C VAL A 91 -7.16 7.18 -2.62
N ALA A 92 -7.56 8.05 -1.71
CA ALA A 92 -8.61 7.72 -0.74
C ALA A 92 -10.00 7.91 -1.32
N ASP A 93 -10.92 7.01 -0.98
CA ASP A 93 -12.35 7.19 -1.22
C ASP A 93 -12.97 8.00 -0.09
N TYR A 94 -12.49 7.76 1.14
CA TYR A 94 -12.94 8.45 2.35
C TYR A 94 -11.73 8.88 3.16
N VAL A 95 -11.83 10.02 3.80
CA VAL A 95 -10.80 10.52 4.72
C VAL A 95 -11.40 10.72 6.09
N ILE A 96 -10.74 10.20 7.11
CA ILE A 96 -11.09 10.39 8.50
C ILE A 96 -10.06 11.34 9.11
N ASP A 97 -10.51 12.54 9.49
CA ASP A 97 -9.66 13.52 10.15
C ASP A 97 -9.81 13.36 11.66
N ILE A 98 -8.69 13.19 12.35
CA ILE A 98 -8.67 13.02 13.81
C ILE A 98 -7.99 14.24 14.42
N LYS A 99 -8.68 14.91 15.34
CA LYS A 99 -8.17 16.12 15.99
C LYS A 99 -8.73 16.22 17.41
N ASN A 100 -7.84 16.39 18.39
CA ASN A 100 -8.20 16.58 19.80
C ASN A 100 -9.15 15.48 20.33
N GLY A 101 -8.90 14.23 19.95
CA GLY A 101 -9.72 13.09 20.38
C GLY A 101 -11.06 12.94 19.69
N GLU A 102 -11.34 13.81 18.72
CA GLU A 102 -12.57 13.76 17.93
C GLU A 102 -12.25 13.39 16.49
N TYR A 103 -13.23 12.85 15.77
CA TYR A 103 -13.04 12.51 14.36
C TYR A 103 -14.19 13.04 13.50
N SER A 104 -13.89 13.28 12.24
CA SER A 104 -14.88 13.55 11.21
C SER A 104 -14.51 12.80 9.94
N MET A 105 -15.51 12.33 9.21
CA MET A 105 -15.30 11.61 7.96
C MET A 105 -15.87 12.39 6.80
N ARG A 106 -15.11 12.42 5.69
CA ARG A 106 -15.55 13.05 4.45
C ARG A 106 -15.26 12.14 3.27
N GLU A 107 -16.13 12.19 2.27
CA GLU A 107 -15.93 11.49 1.01
C GLU A 107 -15.08 12.34 0.08
N ILE A 108 -14.15 11.72 -0.62
CA ILE A 108 -13.35 12.41 -1.62
C ILE A 108 -14.10 12.32 -2.95
N LEU A 109 -14.52 13.46 -3.45
CA LEU A 109 -15.19 13.59 -4.74
C LEU A 109 -14.19 14.08 -5.78
N GLU A 110 -14.13 13.40 -6.90
CA GLU A 110 -13.32 13.83 -8.03
C GLU A 110 -14.06 14.86 -8.90
#